data_70358f8a22d722c64c2b8f1b10ac1da1
#
_entry.id   70358f8a22d722c64c2b8f1b10ac1da1
#
_cell.length_a   1.000
_cell.length_b   1.000
_cell.length_c   1.000
_cell.angle_alpha   90.00
_cell.angle_beta   90.00
_cell.angle_gamma   90.00
#
_symmetry.space_group_name_H-M   'P 1'
#
loop_
_entity.id
_entity.type
_entity.pdbx_description
1 polymer ?
#
loop_
_entity_poly.entity_id
_entity_poly.type
_entity_poly.pdbx_seq_one_letter_code
_entity_poly.pdbx_strand_id
1 'polypeptide(L)'
;LSHKQSWGVIIASAAIDPIWWLFVFWIPIYLSEVFGMDVKQIGIYGWVPYVGAMFGAWFGGGLAQWLMTRDWSLNATRKSVISLGCLIMLPTLLLMSDPGTPFNAVMLMAVILFGFQTAIGSVQTLPSDLFGGKPVGTLAGFAGMSAKLGAAALTSLVPWLTAGGNYTPAFVIGAALAITAMVSVLVLVPNVERLERSS
;
A
#
# COMPACT_ATOMS: atom_id res chain seq x y z
N LEU A 1 2.36 18.41 14.21
CA LEU A 1 1.25 17.42 14.33
C LEU A 1 -0.08 18.06 14.77
N SER A 2 -0.17 19.39 14.84
CA SER A 2 -1.41 20.12 15.21
C SER A 2 -2.52 20.04 14.16
N HIS A 3 -2.19 19.72 12.91
CA HIS A 3 -3.15 19.62 11.81
C HIS A 3 -3.66 18.18 11.63
N LYS A 4 -4.97 18.02 11.42
CA LYS A 4 -5.60 16.72 11.17
C LYS A 4 -5.04 16.02 9.90
N GLN A 5 -4.59 16.81 8.92
CA GLN A 5 -3.96 16.32 7.70
C GLN A 5 -2.68 15.53 8.00
N SER A 6 -1.89 15.95 9.01
CA SER A 6 -0.70 15.22 9.44
C SER A 6 -1.04 13.82 9.93
N TRP A 7 -2.10 13.68 10.70
CA TRP A 7 -2.59 12.39 11.16
C TRP A 7 -3.13 11.53 10.02
N GLY A 8 -3.79 12.15 9.02
CA GLY A 8 -4.22 11.44 7.82
C GLY A 8 -3.06 10.79 7.08
N VAL A 9 -1.94 11.50 6.92
CA VAL A 9 -0.72 10.96 6.29
C VAL A 9 -0.09 9.85 7.13
N ILE A 10 0.01 10.05 8.45
CA ILE A 10 0.60 9.07 9.38
C ILE A 10 -0.21 7.76 9.37
N ILE A 11 -1.52 7.86 9.48
CA ILE A 11 -2.42 6.69 9.48
C ILE A 11 -2.40 6.00 8.10
N ALA A 12 -2.43 6.75 7.01
CA ALA A 12 -2.34 6.18 5.66
C ALA A 12 -1.03 5.39 5.49
N SER A 13 0.09 5.95 5.93
CA SER A 13 1.40 5.29 5.86
C SER A 13 1.46 4.05 6.73
N ALA A 14 0.95 4.12 7.97
CA ALA A 14 0.88 3.00 8.90
C ALA A 14 -0.01 1.85 8.39
N ALA A 15 -1.02 2.17 7.58
CA ALA A 15 -1.95 1.18 7.06
C ALA A 15 -1.50 0.58 5.72
N ILE A 16 -0.92 1.37 4.82
CA ILE A 16 -0.58 0.88 3.48
C ILE A 16 0.75 0.11 3.44
N ASP A 17 1.79 0.56 4.12
CA ASP A 17 3.14 -0.03 4.07
C ASP A 17 3.19 -1.50 4.57
N PRO A 18 2.43 -1.91 5.60
CA PRO A 18 2.36 -3.30 6.03
C PRO A 18 1.99 -4.29 4.92
N ILE A 19 1.16 -3.87 3.95
CA ILE A 19 0.75 -4.72 2.82
C ILE A 19 1.97 -5.12 1.98
N TRP A 20 2.88 -4.18 1.69
CA TRP A 20 4.14 -4.48 1.00
C TRP A 20 4.97 -5.52 1.74
N TRP A 21 5.20 -5.30 3.05
CA TRP A 21 6.05 -6.17 3.86
C TRP A 21 5.41 -7.55 4.09
N LEU A 22 4.08 -7.63 4.13
CA LEU A 22 3.37 -8.90 4.13
C LEU A 22 3.81 -9.75 2.92
N PHE A 23 3.78 -9.19 1.71
CA PHE A 23 4.15 -9.94 0.53
C PHE A 23 5.66 -10.19 0.43
N VAL A 24 6.51 -9.22 0.76
CA VAL A 24 7.97 -9.38 0.71
C VAL A 24 8.45 -10.56 1.56
N PHE A 25 7.91 -10.71 2.76
CA PHE A 25 8.34 -11.79 3.66
C PHE A 25 7.59 -13.10 3.44
N TRP A 26 6.32 -13.04 3.05
CA TRP A 26 5.45 -14.20 3.08
C TRP A 26 5.18 -14.84 1.70
N ILE A 27 5.52 -14.21 0.58
CA ILE A 27 5.37 -14.83 -0.74
C ILE A 27 6.05 -16.21 -0.80
N PRO A 28 7.34 -16.37 -0.46
CA PRO A 28 8.00 -17.67 -0.56
C PRO A 28 7.37 -18.71 0.37
N ILE A 29 7.04 -18.30 1.60
CA ILE A 29 6.46 -19.19 2.61
C ILE A 29 5.07 -19.64 2.17
N TYR A 30 4.22 -18.71 1.74
CA TYR A 30 2.87 -19.00 1.24
C TYR A 30 2.89 -19.97 0.04
N LEU A 31 3.76 -19.73 -0.95
CA LEU A 31 3.87 -20.60 -2.12
C LEU A 31 4.37 -22.00 -1.75
N SER A 32 5.26 -22.11 -0.78
CA SER A 32 5.75 -23.38 -0.27
C SER A 32 4.70 -24.13 0.55
N GLU A 33 4.05 -23.47 1.52
CA GLU A 33 3.11 -24.11 2.43
C GLU A 33 1.77 -24.47 1.79
N VAL A 34 1.24 -23.57 0.94
CA VAL A 34 -0.10 -23.76 0.34
C VAL A 34 -0.05 -24.59 -0.93
N PHE A 35 1.00 -24.43 -1.75
CA PHE A 35 1.10 -25.10 -3.06
C PHE A 35 2.23 -26.14 -3.15
N GLY A 36 3.00 -26.34 -2.07
CA GLY A 36 4.09 -27.32 -2.06
C GLY A 36 5.25 -26.97 -3.03
N MET A 37 5.39 -25.68 -3.41
CA MET A 37 6.43 -25.27 -4.36
C MET A 37 7.81 -25.38 -3.72
N ASP A 38 8.76 -25.96 -4.47
CA ASP A 38 10.16 -26.01 -4.07
C ASP A 38 10.87 -24.66 -4.31
N VAL A 39 12.09 -24.53 -3.76
CA VAL A 39 12.89 -23.28 -3.86
C VAL A 39 13.17 -22.90 -5.32
N LYS A 40 13.33 -23.88 -6.23
CA LYS A 40 13.57 -23.63 -7.64
C LYS A 40 12.32 -23.06 -8.33
N GLN A 41 11.16 -23.62 -8.05
CA GLN A 41 9.87 -23.14 -8.56
C GLN A 41 9.56 -21.74 -8.03
N ILE A 42 9.78 -21.48 -6.72
CA ILE A 42 9.63 -20.16 -6.12
C ILE A 42 10.59 -19.16 -6.80
N GLY A 43 11.83 -19.55 -7.08
CA GLY A 43 12.79 -18.71 -7.81
C GLY A 43 12.33 -18.34 -9.23
N ILE A 44 11.59 -19.25 -9.91
CA ILE A 44 11.07 -19.01 -11.25
C ILE A 44 9.86 -18.06 -11.24
N TYR A 45 9.00 -18.11 -10.25
CA TYR A 45 7.73 -17.36 -10.23
C TYR A 45 7.70 -16.20 -9.22
N GLY A 46 8.52 -16.24 -8.18
CA GLY A 46 8.49 -15.27 -7.07
C GLY A 46 8.87 -13.84 -7.44
N TRP A 47 9.48 -13.60 -8.60
CA TRP A 47 9.78 -12.25 -9.10
C TRP A 47 8.60 -11.59 -9.81
N VAL A 48 7.63 -12.36 -10.30
CA VAL A 48 6.48 -11.86 -11.08
C VAL A 48 5.68 -10.80 -10.32
N PRO A 49 5.37 -10.94 -9.01
CA PRO A 49 4.71 -9.90 -8.23
C PRO A 49 5.45 -8.55 -8.24
N TYR A 50 6.78 -8.56 -8.24
CA TYR A 50 7.58 -7.33 -8.27
C TYR A 50 7.58 -6.64 -9.64
N VAL A 51 7.38 -7.40 -10.72
CA VAL A 51 7.12 -6.80 -12.04
C VAL A 51 5.78 -6.09 -12.04
N GLY A 52 4.76 -6.67 -11.42
CA GLY A 52 3.49 -5.98 -11.17
C GLY A 52 3.70 -4.66 -10.42
N ALA A 53 4.51 -4.68 -9.36
CA ALA A 53 4.89 -3.48 -8.61
C ALA A 53 5.58 -2.42 -9.49
N MET A 54 6.53 -2.82 -10.33
CA MET A 54 7.22 -1.91 -11.26
C MET A 54 6.24 -1.21 -12.20
N PHE A 55 5.34 -1.95 -12.82
CA PHE A 55 4.31 -1.37 -13.68
C PHE A 55 3.34 -0.48 -12.90
N GLY A 56 3.00 -0.85 -11.66
CA GLY A 56 2.17 -0.04 -10.77
C GLY A 56 2.80 1.31 -10.44
N ALA A 57 4.11 1.35 -10.20
CA ALA A 57 4.84 2.59 -9.96
C ALA A 57 4.81 3.52 -11.19
N TRP A 58 5.07 2.98 -12.38
CA TRP A 58 5.00 3.74 -13.62
C TRP A 58 3.58 4.23 -13.91
N PHE A 59 2.60 3.36 -13.73
CA PHE A 59 1.19 3.71 -13.93
C PHE A 59 0.75 4.79 -12.96
N GLY A 60 1.03 4.67 -11.66
CA GLY A 60 0.65 5.65 -10.64
C GLY A 60 1.29 7.02 -10.87
N GLY A 61 2.59 7.05 -11.18
CA GLY A 61 3.29 8.29 -11.53
C GLY A 61 2.78 8.91 -12.83
N GLY A 62 2.63 8.11 -13.88
CA GLY A 62 2.11 8.54 -15.18
C GLY A 62 0.66 9.05 -15.09
N LEU A 63 -0.19 8.34 -14.34
CA LEU A 63 -1.58 8.76 -14.12
C LEU A 63 -1.63 10.10 -13.36
N ALA A 64 -0.83 10.26 -12.30
CA ALA A 64 -0.78 11.51 -11.56
C ALA A 64 -0.34 12.67 -12.46
N GLN A 65 0.69 12.47 -13.27
CA GLN A 65 1.15 13.46 -14.23
C GLN A 65 0.07 13.79 -15.28
N TRP A 66 -0.54 12.76 -15.85
CA TRP A 66 -1.57 12.93 -16.87
C TRP A 66 -2.80 13.70 -16.36
N LEU A 67 -3.26 13.41 -15.13
CA LEU A 67 -4.35 14.14 -14.49
C LEU A 67 -4.00 15.62 -14.29
N MET A 68 -2.77 15.92 -13.83
CA MET A 68 -2.32 17.30 -13.67
C MET A 68 -2.21 18.06 -15.00
N THR A 69 -1.85 17.41 -16.11
CA THR A 69 -1.86 18.03 -17.44
C THR A 69 -3.28 18.25 -18.00
N ARG A 70 -4.29 17.67 -17.35
CA ARG A 70 -5.72 17.87 -17.64
C ARG A 70 -6.38 18.87 -16.68
N ASP A 71 -5.59 19.74 -16.04
CA ASP A 71 -6.04 20.79 -15.12
C ASP A 71 -6.76 20.25 -13.86
N TRP A 72 -6.53 18.97 -13.51
CA TRP A 72 -7.00 18.45 -12.23
C TRP A 72 -6.22 19.09 -11.07
N SER A 73 -6.94 19.47 -10.03
CA SER A 73 -6.29 19.98 -8.82
C SER A 73 -5.37 18.91 -8.21
N LEU A 74 -4.30 19.37 -7.54
CA LEU A 74 -3.38 18.48 -6.82
C LEU A 74 -4.13 17.57 -5.84
N ASN A 75 -5.12 18.13 -5.12
CA ASN A 75 -5.98 17.39 -4.20
C ASN A 75 -6.74 16.26 -4.90
N ALA A 76 -7.42 16.56 -6.01
CA ALA A 76 -8.16 15.55 -6.76
C ALA A 76 -7.23 14.47 -7.33
N THR A 77 -6.08 14.87 -7.89
CA THR A 77 -5.09 13.94 -8.45
C THR A 77 -4.57 12.97 -7.41
N ARG A 78 -4.08 13.46 -6.25
CA ARG A 78 -3.54 12.60 -5.20
C ARG A 78 -4.58 11.61 -4.68
N LYS A 79 -5.78 12.10 -4.37
CA LYS A 79 -6.88 11.27 -3.87
C LYS A 79 -7.32 10.21 -4.89
N SER A 80 -7.42 10.58 -6.16
CA SER A 80 -7.82 9.63 -7.22
C SER A 80 -6.80 8.52 -7.40
N VAL A 81 -5.51 8.84 -7.44
CA VAL A 81 -4.44 7.84 -7.61
C VAL A 81 -4.35 6.91 -6.40
N ILE A 82 -4.42 7.46 -5.17
CA ILE A 82 -4.42 6.66 -3.94
C ILE A 82 -5.65 5.75 -3.89
N SER A 83 -6.83 6.30 -4.15
CA SER A 83 -8.07 5.52 -4.12
C SER A 83 -8.09 4.42 -5.17
N LEU A 84 -7.61 4.71 -6.38
CA LEU A 84 -7.53 3.71 -7.45
C LEU A 84 -6.62 2.56 -7.08
N GLY A 85 -5.42 2.84 -6.55
CA GLY A 85 -4.51 1.80 -6.08
C GLY A 85 -5.12 0.93 -4.97
N CYS A 86 -5.77 1.56 -3.98
CA CYS A 86 -6.47 0.83 -2.91
C CYS A 86 -7.65 0.01 -3.44
N LEU A 87 -8.42 0.53 -4.39
CA LEU A 87 -9.55 -0.17 -5.00
C LEU A 87 -9.11 -1.37 -5.86
N ILE A 88 -7.91 -1.33 -6.47
CA ILE A 88 -7.32 -2.48 -7.15
C ILE A 88 -6.88 -3.53 -6.14
N MET A 89 -6.23 -3.13 -5.05
CA MET A 89 -5.77 -4.06 -4.00
C MET A 89 -6.92 -4.78 -3.30
N LEU A 90 -7.99 -4.07 -2.99
CA LEU A 90 -9.05 -4.56 -2.11
C LEU A 90 -9.71 -5.86 -2.60
N PRO A 91 -10.31 -5.92 -3.80
CA PRO A 91 -10.91 -7.15 -4.28
C PRO A 91 -9.87 -8.25 -4.50
N THR A 92 -8.66 -7.87 -4.93
CA THR A 92 -7.59 -8.83 -5.22
C THR A 92 -7.06 -9.49 -3.94
N LEU A 93 -6.97 -8.75 -2.83
CA LEU A 93 -6.64 -9.31 -1.50
C LEU A 93 -7.70 -10.30 -1.03
N LEU A 94 -8.97 -10.02 -1.27
CA LEU A 94 -10.05 -10.95 -0.91
C LEU A 94 -10.01 -12.22 -1.77
N LEU A 95 -9.72 -12.09 -3.07
CA LEU A 95 -9.57 -13.23 -3.99
C LEU A 95 -8.34 -14.11 -3.64
N MET A 96 -7.33 -13.55 -2.98
CA MET A 96 -6.18 -14.31 -2.48
C MET A 96 -6.54 -15.36 -1.43
N SER A 97 -7.74 -15.29 -0.83
CA SER A 97 -8.21 -16.29 0.14
C SER A 97 -8.43 -17.67 -0.48
N ASP A 98 -8.76 -17.74 -1.78
CA ASP A 98 -8.89 -18.98 -2.55
C ASP A 98 -8.46 -18.74 -4.01
N PRO A 99 -7.17 -18.75 -4.32
CA PRO A 99 -6.67 -18.51 -5.68
C PRO A 99 -6.78 -19.74 -6.58
N GLY A 100 -7.08 -20.90 -6.05
CA GLY A 100 -7.27 -22.16 -6.76
C GLY A 100 -5.97 -22.77 -7.30
N THR A 101 -5.10 -22.00 -7.94
CA THR A 101 -3.84 -22.49 -8.55
C THR A 101 -2.64 -21.62 -8.16
N PRO A 102 -1.40 -22.19 -8.17
CA PRO A 102 -0.18 -21.40 -7.93
C PRO A 102 -0.02 -20.23 -8.91
N PHE A 103 -0.37 -20.43 -10.16
CA PHE A 103 -0.30 -19.39 -11.19
C PHE A 103 -1.24 -18.22 -10.86
N ASN A 104 -2.50 -18.52 -10.52
CA ASN A 104 -3.45 -17.48 -10.12
C ASN A 104 -2.98 -16.73 -8.87
N ALA A 105 -2.43 -17.45 -7.89
CA ALA A 105 -1.87 -16.82 -6.69
C ALA A 105 -0.78 -15.81 -7.03
N VAL A 106 0.18 -16.18 -7.85
CA VAL A 106 1.27 -15.30 -8.29
C VAL A 106 0.73 -14.09 -9.08
N MET A 107 -0.26 -14.30 -9.95
CA MET A 107 -0.88 -13.21 -10.71
C MET A 107 -1.68 -12.26 -9.81
N LEU A 108 -2.43 -12.78 -8.84
CA LEU A 108 -3.13 -11.95 -7.85
C LEU A 108 -2.14 -11.13 -7.01
N MET A 109 -1.03 -11.73 -6.57
CA MET A 109 0.04 -11.00 -5.88
C MET A 109 0.61 -9.88 -6.75
N ALA A 110 0.82 -10.12 -8.06
CA ALA A 110 1.28 -9.09 -8.98
C ALA A 110 0.29 -7.92 -9.10
N VAL A 111 -1.01 -8.19 -9.12
CA VAL A 111 -2.05 -7.15 -9.15
C VAL A 111 -2.14 -6.40 -7.82
N ILE A 112 -1.99 -7.08 -6.68
CA ILE A 112 -1.94 -6.43 -5.37
C ILE A 112 -0.75 -5.47 -5.30
N LEU A 113 0.45 -5.92 -5.68
CA LEU A 113 1.64 -5.08 -5.65
C LEU A 113 1.60 -3.96 -6.70
N PHE A 114 0.94 -4.19 -7.84
CA PHE A 114 0.63 -3.11 -8.81
C PHE A 114 -0.25 -2.03 -8.16
N GLY A 115 -1.35 -2.40 -7.51
CA GLY A 115 -2.22 -1.45 -6.80
C GLY A 115 -1.50 -0.72 -5.67
N PHE A 116 -0.68 -1.44 -4.89
CA PHE A 116 0.15 -0.85 -3.84
C PHE A 116 1.08 0.24 -4.39
N GLN A 117 1.84 -0.07 -5.43
CA GLN A 117 2.80 0.88 -6.02
C GLN A 117 2.10 2.03 -6.74
N THR A 118 0.90 1.81 -7.28
CA THR A 118 0.07 2.89 -7.82
C THR A 118 -0.26 3.92 -6.73
N ALA A 119 -0.62 3.48 -5.52
CA ALA A 119 -1.03 4.36 -4.43
C ALA A 119 0.15 4.99 -3.67
N ILE A 120 1.19 4.19 -3.36
CA ILE A 120 2.23 4.57 -2.38
C ILE A 120 3.01 5.82 -2.79
N GLY A 121 3.32 5.99 -4.08
CA GLY A 121 4.00 7.17 -4.58
C GLY A 121 3.27 8.46 -4.23
N SER A 122 1.94 8.47 -4.38
CA SER A 122 1.10 9.61 -4.01
C SER A 122 1.00 9.80 -2.49
N VAL A 123 0.98 8.73 -1.68
CA VAL A 123 1.00 8.83 -0.21
C VAL A 123 2.32 9.44 0.28
N GLN A 124 3.44 9.03 -0.29
CA GLN A 124 4.77 9.51 0.11
C GLN A 124 5.03 10.97 -0.27
N THR A 125 4.33 11.51 -1.25
CA THR A 125 4.45 12.93 -1.63
C THR A 125 3.58 13.86 -0.77
N LEU A 126 2.57 13.36 -0.05
CA LEU A 126 1.69 14.19 0.77
C LEU A 126 2.41 15.10 1.77
N PRO A 127 3.48 14.68 2.48
CA PRO A 127 4.21 15.59 3.37
C PRO A 127 4.74 16.85 2.67
N SER A 128 5.27 16.72 1.46
CA SER A 128 5.80 17.83 0.67
C SER A 128 4.70 18.66 0.01
N ASP A 129 3.56 18.06 -0.29
CA ASP A 129 2.40 18.74 -0.84
C ASP A 129 1.69 19.60 0.22
N LEU A 130 1.67 19.13 1.50
CA LEU A 130 1.00 19.80 2.61
C LEU A 130 1.88 20.86 3.31
N PHE A 131 3.19 20.69 3.34
CA PHE A 131 4.09 21.58 4.07
C PHE A 131 5.27 22.03 3.20
N GLY A 132 5.89 23.13 3.60
CA GLY A 132 7.16 23.61 3.06
C GLY A 132 8.27 23.61 4.10
N GLY A 133 9.54 23.40 3.69
CA GLY A 133 10.69 23.50 4.57
C GLY A 133 10.80 22.43 5.66
N LYS A 134 11.24 22.82 6.86
CA LYS A 134 11.50 21.87 7.97
C LYS A 134 10.36 20.94 8.38
N PRO A 135 9.07 21.36 8.41
CA PRO A 135 7.95 20.47 8.77
C PRO A 135 7.79 19.25 7.85
N VAL A 136 8.21 19.33 6.58
CA VAL A 136 8.17 18.20 5.63
C VAL A 136 8.96 17.01 6.18
N GLY A 137 10.21 17.23 6.58
CA GLY A 137 11.07 16.17 7.12
C GLY A 137 10.51 15.56 8.40
N THR A 138 9.93 16.39 9.27
CA THR A 138 9.30 15.93 10.51
C THR A 138 8.09 15.04 10.21
N LEU A 139 7.18 15.48 9.33
CA LEU A 139 6.01 14.68 8.98
C LEU A 139 6.39 13.41 8.25
N ALA A 140 7.32 13.48 7.29
CA ALA A 140 7.82 12.31 6.57
C ALA A 140 8.48 11.31 7.52
N GLY A 141 9.24 11.79 8.54
CA GLY A 141 9.84 10.95 9.57
C GLY A 141 8.80 10.22 10.41
N PHE A 142 7.77 10.92 10.90
CA PHE A 142 6.66 10.28 11.65
C PHE A 142 5.86 9.31 10.78
N ALA A 143 5.58 9.66 9.54
CA ALA A 143 4.90 8.78 8.60
C ALA A 143 5.73 7.51 8.32
N GLY A 144 7.04 7.66 8.08
CA GLY A 144 7.94 6.53 7.88
C GLY A 144 8.08 5.64 9.12
N MET A 145 8.17 6.22 10.32
CA MET A 145 8.20 5.48 11.57
C MET A 145 6.89 4.68 11.76
N SER A 146 5.75 5.32 11.59
CA SER A 146 4.45 4.65 11.75
C SER A 146 4.25 3.53 10.72
N ALA A 147 4.72 3.73 9.49
CA ALA A 147 4.74 2.73 8.43
C ALA A 147 5.53 1.47 8.85
N LYS A 148 6.74 1.65 9.41
CA LYS A 148 7.57 0.53 9.85
C LYS A 148 7.03 -0.15 11.10
N LEU A 149 6.44 0.59 12.03
CA LEU A 149 5.76 0.00 13.19
C LEU A 149 4.53 -0.81 12.76
N GLY A 150 3.73 -0.31 11.82
CA GLY A 150 2.61 -1.05 11.24
C GLY A 150 3.07 -2.33 10.53
N ALA A 151 4.14 -2.25 9.74
CA ALA A 151 4.73 -3.40 9.06
C ALA A 151 5.24 -4.45 10.06
N ALA A 152 5.97 -4.04 11.09
CA ALA A 152 6.46 -4.92 12.14
C ALA A 152 5.30 -5.60 12.89
N ALA A 153 4.26 -4.84 13.25
CA ALA A 153 3.08 -5.38 13.92
C ALA A 153 2.38 -6.44 13.06
N LEU A 154 2.07 -6.14 11.79
CA LEU A 154 1.41 -7.11 10.90
C LEU A 154 2.29 -8.35 10.69
N THR A 155 3.57 -8.17 10.35
CA THR A 155 4.49 -9.29 10.10
C THR A 155 4.63 -10.21 11.31
N SER A 156 4.63 -9.65 12.52
CA SER A 156 4.67 -10.43 13.77
C SER A 156 3.35 -11.16 14.06
N LEU A 157 2.23 -10.65 13.57
CA LEU A 157 0.91 -11.27 13.74
C LEU A 157 0.64 -12.40 12.74
N VAL A 158 1.26 -12.36 11.55
CA VAL A 158 0.96 -13.34 10.48
C VAL A 158 1.15 -14.79 10.93
N PRO A 159 2.21 -15.21 11.66
CA PRO A 159 2.35 -16.60 12.11
C PRO A 159 1.16 -17.09 12.96
N TRP A 160 0.60 -16.19 13.78
CA TRP A 160 -0.57 -16.49 14.60
C TRP A 160 -1.86 -16.55 13.78
N LEU A 161 -1.97 -15.68 12.78
CA LEU A 161 -3.13 -15.61 11.89
C LEU A 161 -3.18 -16.77 10.91
N THR A 162 -2.02 -17.32 10.54
CA THR A 162 -1.90 -18.41 9.57
C THR A 162 -1.67 -19.77 10.24
N ALA A 163 -1.75 -19.85 11.57
CA ALA A 163 -1.66 -21.09 12.31
C ALA A 163 -2.71 -22.08 11.79
N GLY A 164 -2.26 -23.24 11.27
CA GLY A 164 -3.12 -24.22 10.60
C GLY A 164 -3.23 -24.09 9.08
N GLY A 165 -2.38 -23.25 8.44
CA GLY A 165 -2.29 -23.13 6.96
C GLY A 165 -3.36 -22.26 6.32
N ASN A 166 -4.19 -21.56 7.12
CA ASN A 166 -5.21 -20.65 6.59
C ASN A 166 -4.69 -19.21 6.54
N TYR A 167 -4.37 -18.71 5.34
CA TYR A 167 -3.89 -17.36 5.11
C TYR A 167 -4.99 -16.30 4.93
N THR A 168 -6.26 -16.71 4.84
CA THR A 168 -7.42 -15.81 4.68
C THR A 168 -7.44 -14.66 5.68
N PRO A 169 -7.19 -14.86 7.00
CA PRO A 169 -7.20 -13.74 7.95
C PRO A 169 -6.16 -12.67 7.65
N ALA A 170 -4.97 -13.05 7.18
CA ALA A 170 -3.91 -12.11 6.82
C ALA A 170 -4.32 -11.25 5.60
N PHE A 171 -4.95 -11.84 4.59
CA PHE A 171 -5.43 -11.12 3.42
C PHE A 171 -6.62 -10.21 3.73
N VAL A 172 -7.54 -10.64 4.60
CA VAL A 172 -8.67 -9.80 5.07
C VAL A 172 -8.15 -8.60 5.86
N ILE A 173 -7.16 -8.78 6.71
CA ILE A 173 -6.50 -7.66 7.41
C ILE A 173 -5.83 -6.73 6.39
N GLY A 174 -5.13 -7.27 5.40
CA GLY A 174 -4.56 -6.48 4.31
C GLY A 174 -5.62 -5.62 3.59
N ALA A 175 -6.78 -6.20 3.29
CA ALA A 175 -7.90 -5.48 2.68
C ALA A 175 -8.45 -4.38 3.61
N ALA A 176 -8.60 -4.66 4.91
CA ALA A 176 -9.01 -3.65 5.90
C ALA A 176 -7.99 -2.50 6.01
N LEU A 177 -6.70 -2.81 5.94
CA LEU A 177 -5.63 -1.81 5.93
C LEU A 177 -5.66 -0.94 4.65
N ALA A 178 -5.93 -1.52 3.48
CA ALA A 178 -6.10 -0.76 2.23
C ALA A 178 -7.29 0.22 2.33
N ILE A 179 -8.41 -0.22 2.91
CA ILE A 179 -9.56 0.66 3.19
C ILE A 179 -9.16 1.77 4.16
N THR A 180 -8.48 1.42 5.24
CA THR A 180 -8.04 2.39 6.26
C THR A 180 -7.13 3.46 5.66
N ALA A 181 -6.18 3.07 4.81
CA ALA A 181 -5.30 4.00 4.11
C ALA A 181 -6.08 4.96 3.21
N MET A 182 -7.00 4.42 2.40
CA MET A 182 -7.85 5.22 1.52
C MET A 182 -8.74 6.20 2.31
N VAL A 183 -9.46 5.71 3.30
CA VAL A 183 -10.40 6.52 4.11
C VAL A 183 -9.66 7.59 4.90
N SER A 184 -8.48 7.29 5.46
CA SER A 184 -7.69 8.27 6.21
C SER A 184 -7.29 9.45 5.33
N VAL A 185 -6.90 9.24 4.08
CA VAL A 185 -6.58 10.32 3.14
C VAL A 185 -7.84 11.08 2.72
N LEU A 186 -8.94 10.40 2.42
CA LEU A 186 -10.16 11.05 1.97
C LEU A 186 -10.80 11.91 3.06
N VAL A 187 -10.79 11.46 4.31
CA VAL A 187 -11.49 12.11 5.43
C VAL A 187 -10.58 13.08 6.20
N LEU A 188 -9.35 12.66 6.53
CA LEU A 188 -8.45 13.45 7.37
C LEU A 188 -7.61 14.47 6.58
N VAL A 189 -7.47 14.28 5.26
CA VAL A 189 -6.80 15.22 4.36
C VAL A 189 -7.86 15.84 3.43
N PRO A 190 -8.72 16.78 3.91
CA PRO A 190 -9.81 17.33 3.11
C PRO A 190 -9.30 18.02 1.85
N ASN A 191 -8.23 18.81 1.98
CA ASN A 191 -7.54 19.46 0.87
C ASN A 191 -6.05 19.18 0.93
N VAL A 192 -5.48 18.77 -0.20
CA VAL A 192 -4.02 18.67 -0.41
C VAL A 192 -3.57 20.03 -0.96
N GLU A 193 -3.28 20.95 -0.05
CA GLU A 193 -2.77 22.29 -0.33
C GLU A 193 -1.78 22.68 0.77
N ARG A 194 -0.88 23.60 0.49
CA ARG A 194 0.09 24.06 1.47
C ARG A 194 -0.60 24.69 2.68
N LEU A 195 -0.36 24.08 3.82
CA LEU A 195 -0.78 24.62 5.10
C LEU A 195 0.18 25.73 5.50
N GLU A 196 -0.32 26.99 5.60
CA GLU A 196 0.44 28.10 6.13
C GLU A 196 0.70 27.84 7.62
N ARG A 197 1.89 28.26 8.11
CA ARG A 197 2.15 28.26 9.55
C ARG A 197 1.12 29.14 10.24
N SER A 198 0.30 28.56 11.10
CA SER A 198 -0.33 29.36 12.16
C SER A 198 0.81 29.93 13.01
N SER A 199 1.03 31.22 12.82
CA SER A 199 1.97 32.06 13.60
C SER A 199 1.69 31.95 15.10
#